data_e77a74a468c3fb0ac737d231d39c3b33
#
_entry.id   e77a74a468c3fb0ac737d231d39c3b33
#
_cell.length_a   1.000
_cell.length_b   1.000
_cell.length_c   1.000
_cell.angle_alpha   90.00
_cell.angle_beta   90.00
_cell.angle_gamma   90.00
#
_symmetry.space_group_name_H-M   'P 1'
#
loop_
_entity.id
_entity.type
_entity.pdbx_description
1 polymer ?
#
loop_
_entity_poly.entity_id
_entity_poly.type
_entity_poly.pdbx_seq_one_letter_code
_entity_poly.pdbx_strand_id
1 'polypeptide(L)'
;MEAGPDGKVYFAVAGGEAVDNGLEAALRTELLAHTGTGWVYVYDPADRSVQRVVGGVAGASGLALSPDGRTLYVSDLGNRCVWSMDADARELTAGGKNCQSAFSGLPGYPCALAMEADGTLYISYRWARSGWLEKNADSTLLRGIALRAGQNLQEKLFGLPSDAPCAEAVSTADGSWKRTFTGGSSCTAVCPVGSKVYFGAADSAQVLSARI
;
A
#
# COMPACT_ATOMS: atom_id res chain seq x y z
N MET A 1 -3.28 -3.91 -9.22
CA MET A 1 -3.32 -3.47 -10.63
C MET A 1 -4.38 -2.39 -10.75
N GLU A 2 -4.13 -1.41 -11.60
CA GLU A 2 -5.03 -0.28 -11.85
C GLU A 2 -5.05 0.00 -13.36
N ALA A 3 -6.24 0.21 -13.93
CA ALA A 3 -6.39 0.50 -15.35
C ALA A 3 -6.61 2.01 -15.55
N GLY A 4 -5.80 2.61 -16.41
CA GLY A 4 -5.95 4.00 -16.80
C GLY A 4 -7.07 4.22 -17.82
N PRO A 5 -7.58 5.46 -17.92
CA PRO A 5 -8.60 5.81 -18.92
C PRO A 5 -8.09 5.71 -20.36
N ASP A 6 -6.78 5.70 -20.56
CA ASP A 6 -6.09 5.51 -21.84
C ASP A 6 -5.85 4.03 -22.19
N GLY A 7 -6.33 3.10 -21.37
CA GLY A 7 -6.20 1.66 -21.55
C GLY A 7 -4.88 1.07 -21.06
N LYS A 8 -3.95 1.89 -20.55
CA LYS A 8 -2.74 1.39 -19.89
C LYS A 8 -3.05 0.70 -18.58
N VAL A 9 -2.25 -0.26 -18.19
CA VAL A 9 -2.41 -1.02 -16.94
C VAL A 9 -1.18 -0.85 -16.06
N TYR A 10 -1.39 -0.26 -14.90
CA TYR A 10 -0.35 -0.12 -13.87
C TYR A 10 -0.38 -1.34 -12.95
N PHE A 11 0.79 -1.88 -12.60
CA PHE A 11 0.90 -3.00 -11.68
C PHE A 11 2.11 -2.86 -10.76
N ALA A 12 1.94 -3.30 -9.53
CA ALA A 12 2.96 -3.27 -8.50
C ALA A 12 3.63 -4.64 -8.33
N VAL A 13 4.94 -4.61 -8.10
CA VAL A 13 5.75 -5.73 -7.64
C VAL A 13 6.20 -5.37 -6.23
N ALA A 14 5.75 -6.14 -5.24
CA ALA A 14 5.88 -5.79 -3.84
C ALA A 14 7.34 -5.77 -3.34
N GLY A 15 8.20 -6.62 -3.91
CA GLY A 15 9.62 -6.68 -3.58
C GLY A 15 10.38 -7.57 -4.54
N GLY A 16 11.71 -7.56 -4.46
CA GLY A 16 12.61 -8.34 -5.31
C GLY A 16 12.81 -9.80 -4.87
N GLU A 17 12.33 -10.17 -3.68
CA GLU A 17 12.43 -11.53 -3.17
C GLU A 17 11.43 -12.47 -3.85
N ALA A 18 11.85 -13.70 -4.09
CA ALA A 18 10.97 -14.72 -4.61
C ALA A 18 9.82 -15.02 -3.63
N VAL A 19 8.61 -15.21 -4.17
CA VAL A 19 7.39 -15.39 -3.37
C VAL A 19 7.18 -16.88 -3.04
N ASP A 20 8.25 -17.63 -2.80
CA ASP A 20 8.20 -19.08 -2.56
C ASP A 20 7.32 -19.48 -1.37
N ASN A 21 7.23 -18.58 -0.37
CA ASN A 21 6.41 -18.74 0.83
C ASN A 21 5.10 -17.90 0.80
N GLY A 22 4.72 -17.37 -0.36
CA GLY A 22 3.52 -16.57 -0.56
C GLY A 22 3.74 -15.06 -0.36
N LEU A 23 2.78 -14.27 -0.87
CA LEU A 23 2.84 -12.80 -0.86
C LEU A 23 2.96 -12.22 0.56
N GLU A 24 2.28 -12.82 1.53
CA GLU A 24 2.32 -12.33 2.91
C GLU A 24 3.72 -12.44 3.51
N ALA A 25 4.40 -13.57 3.31
CA ALA A 25 5.76 -13.77 3.77
C ALA A 25 6.74 -12.78 3.09
N ALA A 26 6.56 -12.53 1.80
CA ALA A 26 7.36 -11.56 1.05
C ALA A 26 7.16 -10.13 1.57
N LEU A 27 5.92 -9.71 1.84
CA LEU A 27 5.61 -8.38 2.42
C LEU A 27 6.15 -8.23 3.85
N ARG A 28 6.08 -9.28 4.68
CA ARG A 28 6.68 -9.29 6.02
C ARG A 28 8.20 -9.17 5.94
N THR A 29 8.81 -9.90 5.02
CA THR A 29 10.27 -9.82 4.77
C THR A 29 10.67 -8.40 4.36
N GLU A 30 9.96 -7.80 3.41
CA GLU A 30 10.23 -6.43 2.98
C GLU A 30 10.01 -5.41 4.11
N LEU A 31 8.94 -5.58 4.91
CA LEU A 31 8.67 -4.71 6.06
C LEU A 31 9.79 -4.81 7.11
N LEU A 32 10.35 -6.00 7.37
CA LEU A 32 11.48 -6.20 8.28
C LEU A 32 12.80 -5.72 7.68
N ALA A 33 13.10 -6.06 6.44
CA ALA A 33 14.34 -5.68 5.76
C ALA A 33 14.37 -4.19 5.44
N HIS A 34 13.24 -3.64 5.01
CA HIS A 34 13.07 -2.26 4.58
C HIS A 34 14.08 -1.88 3.47
N THR A 35 14.20 -2.78 2.50
CA THR A 35 15.19 -2.63 1.42
C THR A 35 14.71 -1.76 0.27
N GLY A 36 13.40 -1.51 0.17
CA GLY A 36 12.81 -0.71 -0.90
C GLY A 36 13.01 -1.37 -2.28
N THR A 37 12.83 -2.68 -2.36
CA THR A 37 12.99 -3.43 -3.62
C THR A 37 11.73 -3.51 -4.46
N GLY A 38 10.64 -2.90 -4.01
CA GLY A 38 9.37 -2.83 -4.74
C GLY A 38 9.40 -1.84 -5.90
N TRP A 39 8.64 -2.19 -6.94
CA TRP A 39 8.51 -1.42 -8.17
C TRP A 39 7.06 -1.29 -8.62
N VAL A 40 6.78 -0.24 -9.36
CA VAL A 40 5.55 -0.11 -10.16
C VAL A 40 5.93 -0.01 -11.62
N TYR A 41 5.18 -0.74 -12.43
CA TYR A 41 5.31 -0.79 -13.88
C TYR A 41 4.00 -0.35 -14.53
N VAL A 42 4.09 0.07 -15.78
CA VAL A 42 2.95 0.29 -16.66
C VAL A 42 3.10 -0.57 -17.91
N TYR A 43 2.02 -1.26 -18.26
CA TYR A 43 1.87 -1.96 -19.54
C TYR A 43 1.02 -1.10 -20.47
N ASP A 44 1.52 -0.86 -21.67
CA ASP A 44 0.78 -0.21 -22.77
C ASP A 44 0.32 -1.27 -23.77
N PRO A 45 -1.00 -1.51 -23.91
CA PRO A 45 -1.49 -2.50 -24.89
C PRO A 45 -1.34 -2.07 -26.34
N ALA A 46 -1.15 -0.78 -26.64
CA ALA A 46 -1.04 -0.29 -28.00
C ALA A 46 0.25 -0.76 -28.71
N ASP A 47 1.35 -0.75 -27.97
CA ASP A 47 2.67 -1.20 -28.47
C ASP A 47 3.19 -2.44 -27.74
N ARG A 48 2.45 -2.96 -26.76
CA ARG A 48 2.79 -4.11 -25.91
C ARG A 48 4.07 -3.90 -25.07
N SER A 49 4.38 -2.65 -24.76
CA SER A 49 5.54 -2.32 -23.94
C SER A 49 5.25 -2.41 -22.44
N VAL A 50 6.29 -2.68 -21.68
CA VAL A 50 6.28 -2.56 -20.21
C VAL A 50 7.38 -1.59 -19.82
N GLN A 51 7.02 -0.57 -19.06
CA GLN A 51 7.95 0.47 -18.60
C GLN A 51 7.93 0.59 -17.09
N ARG A 52 9.05 0.97 -16.51
CA ARG A 52 9.16 1.29 -15.08
C ARG A 52 8.59 2.67 -14.81
N VAL A 53 7.75 2.77 -13.78
CA VAL A 53 7.20 4.04 -13.30
C VAL A 53 8.01 4.53 -12.10
N VAL A 54 8.01 3.77 -11.00
CA VAL A 54 8.72 4.13 -9.78
C VAL A 54 9.29 2.90 -9.10
N GLY A 55 10.47 3.04 -8.53
CA GLY A 55 11.12 2.03 -7.69
C GLY A 55 11.54 2.58 -6.34
N GLY A 56 12.12 1.73 -5.51
CA GLY A 56 12.50 2.11 -4.15
C GLY A 56 11.32 2.08 -3.16
N VAL A 57 10.24 1.40 -3.50
CA VAL A 57 9.04 1.27 -2.64
C VAL A 57 9.19 0.06 -1.73
N ALA A 58 9.02 0.24 -0.44
CA ALA A 58 9.12 -0.84 0.55
C ALA A 58 7.79 -1.58 0.70
N GLY A 59 7.53 -2.54 -0.17
CA GLY A 59 6.27 -3.29 -0.22
C GLY A 59 5.18 -2.56 -1.00
N ALA A 60 5.42 -2.29 -2.28
CA ALA A 60 4.42 -1.73 -3.19
C ALA A 60 3.22 -2.67 -3.33
N SER A 61 2.02 -2.23 -2.98
CA SER A 61 0.83 -3.10 -2.98
C SER A 61 -0.41 -2.47 -3.58
N GLY A 62 -0.84 -1.30 -3.14
CA GLY A 62 -2.01 -0.59 -3.64
C GLY A 62 -1.66 0.45 -4.69
N LEU A 63 -2.49 0.54 -5.72
CA LEU A 63 -2.42 1.55 -6.77
C LEU A 63 -3.80 2.18 -6.94
N ALA A 64 -3.82 3.47 -7.19
CA ALA A 64 -5.03 4.19 -7.61
C ALA A 64 -4.64 5.36 -8.53
N LEU A 65 -5.45 5.63 -9.55
CA LEU A 65 -5.33 6.81 -10.37
C LEU A 65 -6.31 7.90 -9.91
N SER A 66 -5.89 9.16 -10.03
CA SER A 66 -6.81 10.28 -9.87
C SER A 66 -7.96 10.19 -10.90
N PRO A 67 -9.11 10.82 -10.65
CA PRO A 67 -10.27 10.75 -11.57
C PRO A 67 -9.98 11.21 -12.99
N ASP A 68 -9.01 12.11 -13.16
CA ASP A 68 -8.56 12.61 -14.47
C ASP A 68 -7.44 11.74 -15.10
N GLY A 69 -7.00 10.68 -14.40
CA GLY A 69 -5.96 9.75 -14.84
C GLY A 69 -4.53 10.31 -14.82
N ARG A 70 -4.31 11.53 -14.32
CA ARG A 70 -3.01 12.21 -14.40
C ARG A 70 -2.08 11.92 -13.23
N THR A 71 -2.63 11.60 -12.06
CA THR A 71 -1.83 11.31 -10.87
C THR A 71 -1.98 9.86 -10.48
N LEU A 72 -0.85 9.18 -10.33
CA LEU A 72 -0.77 7.84 -9.79
C LEU A 72 -0.45 7.91 -8.29
N TYR A 73 -1.23 7.20 -7.48
CA TYR A 73 -1.01 6.97 -6.06
C TYR A 73 -0.53 5.55 -5.83
N VAL A 74 0.49 5.39 -4.99
CA VAL A 74 1.14 4.10 -4.70
C VAL A 74 1.26 3.93 -3.18
N SER A 75 0.70 2.87 -2.61
CA SER A 75 0.93 2.55 -1.20
C SER A 75 2.33 1.99 -0.98
N ASP A 76 3.02 2.53 0.02
CA ASP A 76 4.31 2.06 0.52
C ASP A 76 4.12 1.54 1.94
N LEU A 77 4.11 0.24 2.05
CA LEU A 77 3.85 -0.47 3.30
C LEU A 77 4.90 -0.15 4.35
N GLY A 78 6.19 -0.25 4.00
CA GLY A 78 7.29 -0.06 4.93
C GLY A 78 7.46 1.39 5.39
N ASN A 79 7.25 2.35 4.50
CA ASN A 79 7.32 3.79 4.82
C ASN A 79 6.02 4.35 5.41
N ARG A 80 4.95 3.55 5.46
CA ARG A 80 3.63 3.97 5.96
C ARG A 80 3.16 5.27 5.33
N CYS A 81 3.23 5.30 4.02
CA CYS A 81 2.83 6.47 3.24
C CYS A 81 2.15 6.06 1.94
N VAL A 82 1.55 7.03 1.30
CA VAL A 82 1.10 6.94 -0.09
C VAL A 82 1.90 7.94 -0.88
N TRP A 83 2.65 7.44 -1.87
CA TRP A 83 3.35 8.27 -2.83
C TRP A 83 2.39 8.81 -3.89
N SER A 84 2.66 9.99 -4.41
CA SER A 84 1.97 10.57 -5.57
C SER A 84 2.99 11.03 -6.60
N MET A 85 2.66 10.81 -7.86
CA MET A 85 3.48 11.17 -9.01
C MET A 85 2.63 11.36 -10.26
N ASP A 86 3.17 12.02 -11.27
CA ASP A 86 2.57 12.05 -12.59
C ASP A 86 2.49 10.63 -13.18
N ALA A 87 1.31 10.23 -13.67
CA ALA A 87 1.06 8.90 -14.20
C ALA A 87 1.90 8.61 -15.47
N ASP A 88 2.26 9.65 -16.22
CA ASP A 88 3.11 9.52 -17.40
C ASP A 88 4.62 9.61 -17.09
N ALA A 89 5.01 9.87 -15.84
CA ALA A 89 6.42 9.86 -15.44
C ALA A 89 7.00 8.44 -15.46
N ARG A 90 8.30 8.34 -15.68
CA ARG A 90 9.02 7.07 -15.79
C ARG A 90 10.33 7.14 -15.01
N GLU A 91 10.82 5.96 -14.61
CA GLU A 91 12.10 5.76 -13.92
C GLU A 91 12.26 6.64 -12.67
N LEU A 92 11.17 6.83 -11.93
CA LEU A 92 11.18 7.59 -10.68
C LEU A 92 11.75 6.75 -9.52
N THR A 93 12.15 7.47 -8.48
CA THR A 93 12.50 6.87 -7.17
C THR A 93 11.55 7.41 -6.10
N ALA A 94 11.03 6.54 -5.25
CA ALA A 94 10.21 6.90 -4.11
C ALA A 94 10.94 7.91 -3.20
N GLY A 95 10.26 9.00 -2.82
CA GLY A 95 10.85 10.11 -2.08
C GLY A 95 11.75 11.04 -2.90
N GLY A 96 11.89 10.81 -4.22
CA GLY A 96 12.60 11.69 -5.13
C GLY A 96 11.79 12.93 -5.52
N LYS A 97 12.43 13.84 -6.28
CA LYS A 97 11.88 15.16 -6.65
C LYS A 97 10.45 15.09 -7.25
N ASN A 98 10.19 14.08 -8.08
CA ASN A 98 8.93 13.94 -8.82
C ASN A 98 8.04 12.80 -8.29
N CYS A 99 8.35 12.27 -7.10
CA CYS A 99 7.59 11.25 -6.40
C CYS A 99 7.58 11.58 -4.92
N GLN A 100 6.56 12.29 -4.47
CA GLN A 100 6.48 12.79 -3.10
C GLN A 100 5.38 12.10 -2.31
N SER A 101 5.51 12.13 -0.98
CA SER A 101 4.47 11.60 -0.11
C SER A 101 3.24 12.50 -0.14
N ALA A 102 2.12 11.98 -0.66
CA ALA A 102 0.82 12.62 -0.57
C ALA A 102 0.26 12.49 0.85
N PHE A 103 0.42 11.31 1.46
CA PHE A 103 -0.03 11.00 2.81
C PHE A 103 1.05 10.22 3.53
N SER A 104 1.42 10.64 4.74
CA SER A 104 2.47 10.03 5.55
C SER A 104 2.05 9.87 7.01
N GLY A 105 2.80 9.06 7.76
CA GLY A 105 2.51 8.83 9.18
C GLY A 105 1.21 8.08 9.41
N LEU A 106 0.79 7.26 8.45
CA LEU A 106 -0.46 6.49 8.49
C LEU A 106 -0.56 5.61 9.74
N PRO A 107 -1.78 5.35 10.26
CA PRO A 107 -1.99 4.61 11.51
C PRO A 107 -1.69 3.11 11.40
N GLY A 108 -1.49 2.62 10.19
CA GLY A 108 -1.15 1.23 9.88
C GLY A 108 -0.23 1.12 8.68
N TYR A 109 0.04 -0.11 8.28
CA TYR A 109 0.80 -0.43 7.07
C TYR A 109 -0.16 -0.48 5.88
N PRO A 110 -0.11 0.52 4.96
CA PRO A 110 -1.08 0.65 3.88
C PRO A 110 -0.96 -0.50 2.87
N CYS A 111 -2.10 -0.92 2.34
CA CYS A 111 -2.19 -2.03 1.41
C CYS A 111 -2.93 -1.61 0.13
N ALA A 112 -4.24 -1.85 0.04
CA ALA A 112 -5.02 -1.49 -1.13
C ALA A 112 -5.39 0.00 -1.12
N LEU A 113 -5.47 0.56 -2.31
CA LEU A 113 -5.98 1.90 -2.58
C LEU A 113 -7.20 1.79 -3.50
N ALA A 114 -8.16 2.69 -3.33
CA ALA A 114 -9.27 2.88 -4.27
C ALA A 114 -9.63 4.37 -4.35
N MET A 115 -9.92 4.85 -5.55
CA MET A 115 -10.27 6.25 -5.81
C MET A 115 -11.71 6.36 -6.25
N GLU A 116 -12.45 7.30 -5.66
CA GLU A 116 -13.76 7.71 -6.16
C GLU A 116 -13.67 8.89 -7.13
N ALA A 117 -14.73 9.06 -7.91
CA ALA A 117 -14.81 10.13 -8.92
C ALA A 117 -14.76 11.55 -8.32
N ASP A 118 -15.07 11.72 -7.03
CA ASP A 118 -14.97 12.98 -6.31
C ASP A 118 -13.55 13.29 -5.77
N GLY A 119 -12.59 12.42 -6.03
CA GLY A 119 -11.22 12.55 -5.54
C GLY A 119 -11.03 12.03 -4.10
N THR A 120 -11.97 11.27 -3.57
CA THR A 120 -11.79 10.57 -2.30
C THR A 120 -10.93 9.33 -2.50
N LEU A 121 -9.78 9.28 -1.84
CA LEU A 121 -8.90 8.13 -1.80
C LEU A 121 -9.18 7.30 -0.55
N TYR A 122 -9.47 6.02 -0.74
CA TYR A 122 -9.56 5.03 0.34
C TYR A 122 -8.23 4.31 0.47
N ILE A 123 -7.72 4.26 1.69
CA ILE A 123 -6.45 3.60 2.05
C ILE A 123 -6.77 2.49 3.03
N SER A 124 -6.61 1.24 2.64
CA SER A 124 -6.77 0.11 3.56
C SER A 124 -5.44 -0.23 4.23
N TYR A 125 -5.52 -0.84 5.42
CA TYR A 125 -4.36 -1.23 6.20
C TYR A 125 -4.30 -2.74 6.36
N ARG A 126 -3.15 -3.31 5.97
CA ARG A 126 -2.90 -4.74 6.14
C ARG A 126 -2.62 -5.11 7.58
N TRP A 127 -1.84 -4.28 8.27
CA TRP A 127 -1.48 -4.44 9.67
C TRP A 127 -1.48 -3.10 10.37
N ALA A 128 -1.74 -3.13 11.69
CA ALA A 128 -1.51 -1.99 12.54
C ALA A 128 -0.01 -1.71 12.72
N ARG A 129 0.32 -0.53 13.21
CA ARG A 129 1.70 -0.15 13.51
C ARG A 129 2.28 -1.09 14.57
N SER A 130 3.43 -1.66 14.28
CA SER A 130 4.21 -2.43 15.24
C SER A 130 5.06 -1.51 16.11
N GLY A 131 4.77 -1.45 17.41
CA GLY A 131 5.57 -0.66 18.32
C GLY A 131 7.04 -1.09 18.37
N TRP A 132 7.32 -2.36 18.07
CA TRP A 132 8.69 -2.86 17.99
C TRP A 132 9.41 -2.31 16.75
N LEU A 133 8.77 -2.35 15.58
CA LEU A 133 9.36 -1.81 14.34
C LEU A 133 9.56 -0.29 14.41
N GLU A 134 8.62 0.43 15.01
CA GLU A 134 8.75 1.88 15.23
C GLU A 134 9.98 2.20 16.08
N LYS A 135 10.12 1.49 17.22
CA LYS A 135 11.25 1.69 18.15
C LYS A 135 12.60 1.32 17.54
N ASN A 136 12.63 0.40 16.59
CA ASN A 136 13.84 -0.14 15.98
C ASN A 136 13.96 0.21 14.49
N ALA A 137 13.29 1.28 14.04
CA ALA A 137 13.26 1.70 12.64
C ALA A 137 14.66 1.85 12.04
N ASP A 138 15.57 2.49 12.78
CA ASP A 138 16.93 2.79 12.34
C ASP A 138 17.95 1.67 12.64
N SER A 139 17.52 0.58 13.30
CA SER A 139 18.42 -0.51 13.72
C SER A 139 18.47 -1.64 12.68
N THR A 140 19.39 -1.55 11.73
CA THR A 140 19.64 -2.61 10.75
C THR A 140 20.03 -3.94 11.39
N LEU A 141 20.76 -3.90 12.53
CA LEU A 141 21.15 -5.10 13.27
C LEU A 141 19.93 -5.84 13.85
N LEU A 142 19.07 -5.13 14.60
CA LEU A 142 17.90 -5.74 15.24
C LEU A 142 16.89 -6.22 14.20
N ARG A 143 16.69 -5.48 13.13
CA ARG A 143 15.86 -5.88 12.00
C ARG A 143 16.40 -7.11 11.31
N GLY A 144 17.72 -7.19 11.10
CA GLY A 144 18.41 -8.36 10.55
C GLY A 144 18.30 -9.62 11.44
N ILE A 145 18.29 -9.45 12.77
CA ILE A 145 18.03 -10.55 13.71
C ILE A 145 16.58 -11.02 13.60
N ALA A 146 15.62 -10.07 13.55
CA ALA A 146 14.20 -10.38 13.41
C ALA A 146 13.88 -11.12 12.10
N LEU A 147 14.56 -10.79 11.00
CA LEU A 147 14.44 -11.51 9.73
C LEU A 147 14.83 -13.00 9.84
N ARG A 148 15.82 -13.30 10.68
CA ARG A 148 16.29 -14.67 10.91
C ARG A 148 15.55 -15.41 12.03
N ALA A 149 14.66 -14.69 12.73
CA ALA A 149 13.85 -15.28 13.79
C ALA A 149 12.76 -16.19 13.22
N GLY A 150 12.35 -17.17 14.01
CA GLY A 150 11.25 -18.07 13.61
C GLY A 150 9.92 -17.31 13.46
N GLN A 151 9.03 -17.86 12.66
CA GLN A 151 7.73 -17.28 12.29
C GLN A 151 6.91 -16.79 13.52
N ASN A 152 6.89 -17.55 14.60
CA ASN A 152 6.17 -17.19 15.84
C ASN A 152 6.63 -15.86 16.45
N LEU A 153 7.93 -15.52 16.34
CA LEU A 153 8.44 -14.23 16.82
C LEU A 153 8.08 -13.12 15.85
N GLN A 154 8.19 -13.38 14.56
CA GLN A 154 7.77 -12.40 13.53
C GLN A 154 6.28 -12.07 13.66
N GLU A 155 5.41 -13.06 13.88
CA GLU A 155 3.97 -12.84 14.10
C GLU A 155 3.69 -11.94 15.31
N LYS A 156 4.45 -12.10 16.40
CA LYS A 156 4.33 -11.21 17.57
C LYS A 156 4.74 -9.77 17.27
N LEU A 157 5.68 -9.53 16.36
CA LEU A 157 6.09 -8.19 15.96
C LEU A 157 5.00 -7.47 15.15
N PHE A 158 4.18 -8.23 14.43
CA PHE A 158 3.06 -7.74 13.61
C PHE A 158 1.70 -7.88 14.29
N GLY A 159 1.68 -8.17 15.60
CA GLY A 159 0.43 -8.25 16.36
C GLY A 159 -0.41 -6.99 16.16
N LEU A 160 -1.64 -7.17 15.71
CA LEU A 160 -2.57 -6.07 15.48
C LEU A 160 -3.25 -5.68 16.78
N PRO A 161 -3.23 -4.41 17.18
CA PRO A 161 -4.16 -3.91 18.19
C PRO A 161 -5.60 -4.14 17.73
N SER A 162 -6.50 -4.45 18.65
CA SER A 162 -7.91 -4.70 18.35
C SER A 162 -8.68 -3.47 17.84
N ASP A 163 -8.12 -2.29 18.02
CA ASP A 163 -8.68 -0.98 17.66
C ASP A 163 -8.03 -0.35 16.42
N ALA A 164 -7.18 -1.10 15.71
CA ALA A 164 -6.57 -0.62 14.47
C ALA A 164 -7.64 -0.31 13.42
N PRO A 165 -7.51 0.80 12.68
CA PRO A 165 -8.42 1.08 11.57
C PRO A 165 -8.24 0.03 10.47
N CYS A 166 -9.36 -0.39 9.86
CA CYS A 166 -9.37 -1.21 8.66
C CYS A 166 -8.97 -0.39 7.44
N ALA A 167 -9.52 0.82 7.33
CA ALA A 167 -9.24 1.76 6.25
C ALA A 167 -9.55 3.19 6.67
N GLU A 168 -9.06 4.13 5.89
CA GLU A 168 -9.38 5.54 5.98
C GLU A 168 -9.74 6.11 4.61
N ALA A 169 -10.65 7.08 4.60
CA ALA A 169 -11.00 7.89 3.44
C ALA A 169 -10.43 9.29 3.58
N VAL A 170 -9.73 9.77 2.57
CA VAL A 170 -9.05 11.07 2.55
C VAL A 170 -9.32 11.80 1.24
N SER A 171 -9.45 13.13 1.31
CA SER A 171 -9.55 13.98 0.14
C SER A 171 -8.18 14.20 -0.49
N THR A 172 -8.03 13.92 -1.79
CA THR A 172 -6.78 14.21 -2.50
C THR A 172 -6.62 15.68 -2.85
N ALA A 173 -7.69 16.46 -2.77
CA ALA A 173 -7.69 17.89 -3.11
C ALA A 173 -7.03 18.76 -2.03
N ASP A 174 -7.28 18.46 -0.76
CA ASP A 174 -6.82 19.26 0.40
C ASP A 174 -6.15 18.44 1.50
N GLY A 175 -6.06 17.12 1.35
CA GLY A 175 -5.46 16.23 2.32
C GLY A 175 -6.31 15.99 3.58
N SER A 176 -7.57 16.42 3.59
CA SER A 176 -8.45 16.27 4.76
C SER A 176 -8.91 14.83 4.94
N TRP A 177 -8.82 14.33 6.18
CA TRP A 177 -9.36 13.02 6.55
C TRP A 177 -10.88 13.09 6.67
N LYS A 178 -11.57 12.34 5.81
CA LYS A 178 -13.03 12.32 5.75
C LYS A 178 -13.62 11.32 6.74
N ARG A 179 -13.05 10.13 6.82
CA ARG A 179 -13.59 9.04 7.64
C ARG A 179 -12.57 7.97 7.96
N THR A 180 -12.69 7.40 9.16
CA THR A 180 -11.97 6.19 9.59
C THR A 180 -12.95 5.02 9.71
N PHE A 181 -12.59 3.87 9.16
CA PHE A 181 -13.36 2.63 9.24
C PHE A 181 -12.66 1.67 10.20
N THR A 182 -13.41 1.19 11.18
CA THR A 182 -12.93 0.23 12.19
C THR A 182 -13.72 -1.06 12.07
N GLY A 183 -13.23 -2.16 12.65
CA GLY A 183 -13.97 -3.42 12.74
C GLY A 183 -13.45 -4.56 11.87
N GLY A 184 -12.21 -4.47 11.37
CA GLY A 184 -11.52 -5.58 10.70
C GLY A 184 -10.09 -5.70 11.18
N SER A 185 -9.57 -6.92 11.28
CA SER A 185 -8.20 -7.17 11.75
C SER A 185 -7.13 -6.95 10.69
N SER A 186 -7.49 -7.03 9.43
CA SER A 186 -6.60 -6.86 8.28
C SER A 186 -7.45 -6.56 7.05
N CYS A 187 -7.28 -5.43 6.41
CA CYS A 187 -8.01 -5.09 5.21
C CYS A 187 -7.05 -5.00 4.02
N THR A 188 -7.08 -6.01 3.17
CA THR A 188 -6.19 -6.14 2.01
C THR A 188 -6.84 -5.71 0.70
N ALA A 189 -8.13 -5.41 0.74
CA ALA A 189 -8.89 -4.87 -0.38
C ALA A 189 -9.89 -3.81 0.12
N VAL A 190 -10.10 -2.78 -0.67
CA VAL A 190 -11.11 -1.74 -0.44
C VAL A 190 -11.76 -1.39 -1.77
N CYS A 191 -13.10 -1.29 -1.78
CA CYS A 191 -13.85 -1.00 -2.98
C CYS A 191 -15.09 -0.14 -2.64
N PRO A 192 -15.08 1.17 -2.93
CA PRO A 192 -16.26 2.01 -2.82
C PRO A 192 -17.22 1.72 -3.96
N VAL A 193 -18.51 1.57 -3.64
CA VAL A 193 -19.58 1.34 -4.62
C VAL A 193 -20.87 2.04 -4.17
N GLY A 194 -21.26 3.09 -4.86
CA GLY A 194 -22.44 3.88 -4.53
C GLY A 194 -22.36 4.51 -3.14
N SER A 195 -23.26 4.17 -2.23
CA SER A 195 -23.28 4.68 -0.85
C SER A 195 -22.58 3.78 0.16
N LYS A 196 -21.81 2.79 -0.31
CA LYS A 196 -21.12 1.81 0.54
C LYS A 196 -19.66 1.65 0.13
N VAL A 197 -18.85 1.31 1.10
CA VAL A 197 -17.50 0.79 0.88
C VAL A 197 -17.43 -0.65 1.37
N TYR A 198 -16.78 -1.50 0.58
CA TYR A 198 -16.58 -2.93 0.88
C TYR A 198 -15.11 -3.17 1.19
N PHE A 199 -14.86 -4.04 2.16
CA PHE A 199 -13.52 -4.40 2.62
C PHE A 199 -13.35 -5.91 2.56
N GLY A 200 -12.22 -6.36 2.05
CA GLY A 200 -11.82 -7.75 2.03
C GLY A 200 -10.52 -7.96 2.80
N ALA A 201 -10.40 -9.11 3.44
CA ALA A 201 -9.17 -9.53 4.11
C ALA A 201 -8.69 -10.85 3.50
N ALA A 202 -7.36 -11.02 3.38
CA ALA A 202 -6.79 -12.22 2.78
C ALA A 202 -6.99 -13.48 3.65
N ASP A 203 -7.20 -13.29 4.95
CA ASP A 203 -7.35 -14.31 5.98
C ASP A 203 -8.81 -14.56 6.39
N SER A 204 -9.77 -13.94 5.70
CA SER A 204 -11.19 -14.04 6.02
C SER A 204 -12.02 -14.38 4.77
N ALA A 205 -12.98 -15.27 4.94
CA ALA A 205 -13.99 -15.57 3.92
C ALA A 205 -15.16 -14.55 3.90
N GLN A 206 -15.10 -13.52 4.77
CA GLN A 206 -16.14 -12.51 4.89
C GLN A 206 -15.74 -11.20 4.21
N VAL A 207 -16.72 -10.57 3.57
CA VAL A 207 -16.61 -9.21 3.06
C VAL A 207 -17.36 -8.29 4.01
N LEU A 208 -16.66 -7.34 4.60
CA LEU A 208 -17.27 -6.32 5.44
C LEU A 208 -17.80 -5.17 4.58
N SER A 209 -18.78 -4.44 5.05
CA SER A 209 -19.23 -3.21 4.39
C SER A 209 -19.63 -2.15 5.40
N ALA A 210 -19.40 -0.89 5.02
CA ALA A 210 -19.86 0.28 5.76
C ALA A 210 -20.57 1.25 4.80
N ARG A 211 -21.44 2.10 5.32
CA ARG A 211 -21.99 3.22 4.54
C ARG A 211 -20.92 4.32 4.44
N ILE A 212 -20.89 5.00 3.33
CA ILE A 212 -20.06 6.18 3.11
C ILE A 212 -20.71 7.40 3.76
#